data_911cbfe900ef4ef68489629bd940ee21
#
_entry.id   911cbfe900ef4ef68489629bd940ee21
#
_cell.length_a   1.000
_cell.length_b   1.000
_cell.length_c   1.000
_cell.angle_alpha   90.00
_cell.angle_beta   90.00
_cell.angle_gamma   90.00
#
_symmetry.space_group_name_H-M   'P 1'
#
loop_
_entity.id
_entity.type
_entity.pdbx_description
1 polymer ?
#
loop_
_entity_poly.entity_id
_entity_poly.type
_entity_poly.pdbx_seq_one_letter_code
_entity_poly.pdbx_strand_id
1 'polypeptide(L)'
;MRIDSHHHVWDLSVREQGWMVGEALNPIKKNFSINDLRQAITGCGIDKTVVVQTVTNYDETPELLELADTDDLVAGVVGFLKIDADDAIAHLDSYQPLRGFKYLVGIRDIAHDYEDVKYLSKPQVVKNVQELGRRGLVYDLLTKTPHMRAAIDLVKACPNTKFVLDHISKPYIAKADMQPWADQITELASLENVVVKVSGLFTEADWKNWKKEDFWPYL
;
A
#
# COMPACT_ATOMS: atom_id res chain seq x y z
N MET A 1 -22.36 4.44 3.59
CA MET A 1 -21.42 3.53 2.88
C MET A 1 -20.16 3.39 3.71
N ARG A 2 -19.74 2.18 3.99
CA ARG A 2 -18.51 1.84 4.74
C ARG A 2 -17.58 1.09 3.79
N ILE A 3 -16.32 1.52 3.70
CA ILE A 3 -15.34 0.98 2.75
C ILE A 3 -14.18 0.38 3.52
N ASP A 4 -13.81 -0.87 3.21
CA ASP A 4 -12.51 -1.42 3.58
C ASP A 4 -11.48 -0.89 2.59
N SER A 5 -10.56 -0.08 3.08
CA SER A 5 -9.63 0.67 2.23
C SER A 5 -8.35 -0.11 1.85
N HIS A 6 -8.21 -1.38 2.29
CA HIS A 6 -6.99 -2.14 2.01
C HIS A 6 -7.20 -3.64 2.17
N HIS A 7 -7.34 -4.35 1.08
CA HIS A 7 -7.24 -5.80 1.05
C HIS A 7 -6.40 -6.27 -0.14
N HIS A 8 -6.06 -7.54 -0.11
CA HIS A 8 -5.35 -8.22 -1.18
C HIS A 8 -6.11 -9.46 -1.63
N VAL A 9 -5.92 -9.81 -2.89
CA VAL A 9 -6.26 -11.13 -3.45
C VAL A 9 -5.03 -11.68 -4.16
N TRP A 10 -4.86 -12.99 -4.20
CA TRP A 10 -3.80 -13.65 -4.97
C TRP A 10 -4.14 -15.08 -5.31
N ASP A 11 -3.62 -15.53 -6.44
CA ASP A 11 -3.62 -16.92 -6.87
C ASP A 11 -2.18 -17.37 -7.10
N LEU A 12 -1.70 -18.29 -6.26
CA LEU A 12 -0.32 -18.79 -6.32
C LEU A 12 -0.05 -19.65 -7.56
N SER A 13 -1.10 -20.13 -8.25
CA SER A 13 -0.96 -20.82 -9.53
C SER A 13 -0.72 -19.85 -10.70
N VAL A 14 -1.12 -18.58 -10.55
CA VAL A 14 -0.92 -17.51 -11.54
C VAL A 14 0.38 -16.77 -11.27
N ARG A 15 0.63 -16.41 -9.99
CA ARG A 15 1.79 -15.61 -9.63
C ARG A 15 2.33 -15.95 -8.25
N GLU A 16 3.64 -16.24 -8.21
CA GLU A 16 4.34 -16.43 -6.96
C GLU A 16 4.35 -15.12 -6.14
N GLN A 17 4.17 -15.26 -4.83
CA GLN A 17 4.27 -14.18 -3.86
C GLN A 17 5.63 -14.27 -3.16
N GLY A 18 6.67 -13.70 -3.77
CA GLY A 18 8.07 -13.84 -3.31
C GLY A 18 8.34 -13.34 -1.89
N TRP A 19 7.45 -12.50 -1.33
CA TRP A 19 7.53 -12.02 0.05
C TRP A 19 7.10 -13.06 1.10
N MET A 20 6.43 -14.16 0.69
CA MET A 20 5.96 -15.22 1.59
C MET A 20 7.11 -16.18 1.97
N VAL A 21 8.12 -15.67 2.67
CA VAL A 21 9.30 -16.45 3.07
C VAL A 21 9.15 -16.97 4.49
N GLY A 22 9.57 -18.22 4.72
CA GLY A 22 9.60 -18.85 6.05
C GLY A 22 8.29 -19.57 6.44
N GLU A 23 8.38 -20.39 7.47
CA GLU A 23 7.28 -21.24 7.95
C GLU A 23 6.14 -20.45 8.62
N ALA A 24 6.47 -19.31 9.22
CA ALA A 24 5.50 -18.47 9.91
C ALA A 24 4.37 -17.97 8.97
N LEU A 25 4.65 -17.87 7.66
CA LEU A 25 3.70 -17.45 6.64
C LEU A 25 2.93 -18.62 5.98
N ASN A 26 3.19 -19.88 6.38
CA ASN A 26 2.49 -21.04 5.82
C ASN A 26 0.96 -20.93 5.87
N PRO A 27 0.32 -20.35 6.92
CA PRO A 27 -1.14 -20.20 6.95
C PRO A 27 -1.73 -19.38 5.80
N ILE A 28 -0.94 -18.49 5.20
CA ILE A 28 -1.37 -17.62 4.09
C ILE A 28 -0.82 -18.07 2.73
N LYS A 29 0.00 -19.13 2.68
CA LYS A 29 0.50 -19.73 1.42
C LYS A 29 -0.58 -20.59 0.75
N LYS A 30 -1.68 -19.96 0.40
CA LYS A 30 -2.82 -20.53 -0.35
C LYS A 30 -3.47 -19.41 -1.15
N ASN A 31 -4.36 -19.74 -2.08
CA ASN A 31 -5.11 -18.74 -2.83
C ASN A 31 -6.10 -18.00 -1.94
N PHE A 32 -6.27 -16.71 -2.16
CA PHE A 32 -7.30 -15.86 -1.57
C PHE A 32 -8.00 -15.07 -2.67
N SER A 33 -9.27 -15.33 -2.82
CA SER A 33 -10.14 -14.72 -3.83
C SER A 33 -11.02 -13.62 -3.21
N ILE A 34 -11.70 -12.87 -4.09
CA ILE A 34 -12.73 -11.92 -3.64
C ILE A 34 -13.89 -12.61 -2.90
N ASN A 35 -14.18 -13.87 -3.20
CA ASN A 35 -15.20 -14.64 -2.49
C ASN A 35 -14.77 -14.99 -1.05
N ASP A 36 -13.49 -15.25 -0.82
CA ASP A 36 -12.96 -15.45 0.53
C ASP A 36 -13.12 -14.16 1.35
N LEU A 37 -12.84 -12.99 0.73
CA LEU A 37 -13.08 -11.71 1.36
C LEU A 37 -14.58 -11.50 1.69
N ARG A 38 -15.49 -11.77 0.75
CA ARG A 38 -16.94 -11.65 1.01
C ARG A 38 -17.37 -12.44 2.24
N GLN A 39 -16.86 -13.65 2.38
CA GLN A 39 -17.13 -14.49 3.57
C GLN A 39 -16.56 -13.85 4.83
N ALA A 40 -15.32 -13.38 4.78
CA ALA A 40 -14.62 -12.78 5.94
C ALA A 40 -15.31 -11.50 6.45
N ILE A 41 -15.85 -10.66 5.56
CA ILE A 41 -16.51 -9.39 5.92
C ILE A 41 -18.02 -9.54 6.18
N THR A 42 -18.57 -10.77 6.09
CA THR A 42 -20.00 -11.00 6.35
C THR A 42 -20.35 -10.52 7.76
N GLY A 43 -21.37 -9.67 7.84
CA GLY A 43 -21.81 -9.08 9.12
C GLY A 43 -20.99 -7.89 9.63
N CYS A 44 -19.87 -7.53 8.95
CA CYS A 44 -19.04 -6.38 9.35
C CYS A 44 -19.62 -5.03 8.87
N GLY A 45 -20.64 -5.04 8.02
CA GLY A 45 -21.27 -3.84 7.47
C GLY A 45 -20.35 -3.09 6.49
N ILE A 46 -19.46 -3.80 5.80
CA ILE A 46 -18.64 -3.29 4.71
C ILE A 46 -19.45 -3.33 3.43
N ASP A 47 -19.56 -2.20 2.76
CA ASP A 47 -20.33 -2.06 1.51
C ASP A 47 -19.44 -2.21 0.29
N LYS A 48 -18.20 -1.70 0.34
CA LYS A 48 -17.23 -1.68 -0.76
C LYS A 48 -15.81 -1.85 -0.23
N THR A 49 -14.88 -2.16 -1.15
CA THR A 49 -13.47 -2.37 -0.80
C THR A 49 -12.53 -1.70 -1.81
N VAL A 50 -11.28 -1.49 -1.40
CA VAL A 50 -10.18 -1.11 -2.29
C VAL A 50 -9.16 -2.23 -2.29
N VAL A 51 -8.96 -2.84 -3.46
CA VAL A 51 -7.93 -3.88 -3.65
C VAL A 51 -6.58 -3.22 -3.95
N VAL A 52 -5.53 -3.75 -3.32
CA VAL A 52 -4.17 -3.22 -3.40
C VAL A 52 -3.24 -4.30 -3.95
N GLN A 53 -2.31 -3.91 -4.84
CA GLN A 53 -1.29 -4.80 -5.39
C GLN A 53 -0.51 -5.54 -4.30
N THR A 54 -0.01 -6.73 -4.60
CA THR A 54 0.74 -7.59 -3.67
C THR A 54 2.22 -7.70 -3.99
N VAL A 55 2.58 -7.56 -5.26
CA VAL A 55 3.94 -7.72 -5.79
C VAL A 55 4.32 -6.58 -6.72
N THR A 56 5.61 -6.41 -6.95
CA THR A 56 6.18 -5.42 -7.88
C THR A 56 6.19 -5.98 -9.32
N ASN A 57 4.99 -6.28 -9.84
CA ASN A 57 4.79 -6.85 -11.18
C ASN A 57 3.73 -6.05 -11.95
N TYR A 58 4.05 -5.62 -13.16
CA TYR A 58 3.15 -4.83 -14.01
C TYR A 58 1.89 -5.59 -14.45
N ASP A 59 1.92 -6.92 -14.53
CA ASP A 59 0.78 -7.73 -14.96
C ASP A 59 -0.32 -7.80 -13.89
N GLU A 60 0.00 -7.55 -12.61
CA GLU A 60 -0.98 -7.60 -11.53
C GLU A 60 -2.02 -6.48 -11.64
N THR A 61 -1.61 -5.27 -12.01
CA THR A 61 -2.53 -4.13 -12.11
C THR A 61 -3.68 -4.37 -13.10
N PRO A 62 -3.44 -4.83 -14.34
CA PRO A 62 -4.51 -5.21 -15.26
C PRO A 62 -5.49 -6.25 -14.70
N GLU A 63 -5.01 -7.26 -13.99
CA GLU A 63 -5.84 -8.30 -13.37
C GLU A 63 -6.75 -7.71 -12.27
N LEU A 64 -6.20 -6.82 -11.43
CA LEU A 64 -6.99 -6.13 -10.39
C LEU A 64 -8.02 -5.17 -11.00
N LEU A 65 -7.69 -4.52 -12.12
CA LEU A 65 -8.63 -3.68 -12.86
C LEU A 65 -9.78 -4.50 -13.46
N GLU A 66 -9.48 -5.68 -14.01
CA GLU A 66 -10.50 -6.62 -14.50
C GLU A 66 -11.40 -7.11 -13.37
N LEU A 67 -10.82 -7.45 -12.21
CA LEU A 67 -11.58 -7.80 -11.01
C LEU A 67 -12.56 -6.67 -10.63
N ALA A 68 -12.08 -5.44 -10.59
CA ALA A 68 -12.93 -4.29 -10.23
C ALA A 68 -14.03 -3.99 -11.27
N ASP A 69 -13.81 -4.29 -12.56
CA ASP A 69 -14.84 -4.13 -13.60
C ASP A 69 -15.90 -5.23 -13.55
N THR A 70 -15.59 -6.39 -12.99
CA THR A 70 -16.46 -7.56 -12.97
C THR A 70 -17.09 -7.85 -11.60
N ASP A 71 -16.55 -7.30 -10.52
CA ASP A 71 -17.05 -7.51 -9.15
C ASP A 71 -17.43 -6.19 -8.48
N ASP A 72 -18.70 -6.06 -8.12
CA ASP A 72 -19.29 -4.84 -7.57
C ASP A 72 -18.81 -4.50 -6.14
N LEU A 73 -18.17 -5.44 -5.43
CA LEU A 73 -17.59 -5.18 -4.12
C LEU A 73 -16.38 -4.25 -4.21
N VAL A 74 -15.60 -4.34 -5.30
CA VAL A 74 -14.38 -3.56 -5.49
C VAL A 74 -14.71 -2.18 -6.04
N ALA A 75 -14.49 -1.15 -5.25
CA ALA A 75 -14.73 0.26 -5.63
C ALA A 75 -13.47 0.99 -6.11
N GLY A 76 -12.29 0.43 -5.87
CA GLY A 76 -11.03 1.03 -6.29
C GLY A 76 -9.88 0.04 -6.30
N VAL A 77 -8.87 0.38 -7.09
CA VAL A 77 -7.63 -0.38 -7.26
C VAL A 77 -6.45 0.53 -6.97
N VAL A 78 -5.54 0.07 -6.11
CA VAL A 78 -4.20 0.63 -5.97
C VAL A 78 -3.24 -0.31 -6.68
N GLY A 79 -2.78 0.10 -7.86
CA GLY A 79 -1.92 -0.69 -8.74
C GLY A 79 -0.44 -0.47 -8.48
N PHE A 80 0.39 -1.18 -9.24
CA PHE A 80 1.84 -1.07 -9.21
C PHE A 80 2.39 -0.24 -10.37
N LEU A 81 3.36 0.60 -10.07
CA LEU A 81 4.36 1.13 -11.01
C LEU A 81 5.72 1.13 -10.32
N LYS A 82 6.78 0.75 -11.04
CA LYS A 82 8.15 1.00 -10.61
C LYS A 82 8.39 2.50 -10.67
N ILE A 83 8.19 3.18 -9.56
CA ILE A 83 8.01 4.65 -9.55
C ILE A 83 9.28 5.43 -9.87
N ASP A 84 10.48 4.83 -9.76
CA ASP A 84 11.75 5.46 -10.16
C ASP A 84 12.14 5.16 -11.63
N ALA A 85 11.32 4.43 -12.37
CA ALA A 85 11.58 4.15 -13.78
C ALA A 85 11.25 5.37 -14.66
N ASP A 86 12.05 5.56 -15.71
CA ASP A 86 11.84 6.66 -16.68
C ASP A 86 10.55 6.48 -17.47
N ASP A 87 10.12 5.23 -17.67
CA ASP A 87 8.93 4.83 -18.42
C ASP A 87 7.69 4.55 -17.53
N ALA A 88 7.75 4.83 -16.22
CA ALA A 88 6.65 4.58 -15.31
C ALA A 88 5.31 5.18 -15.78
N ILE A 89 5.35 6.38 -16.35
CA ILE A 89 4.15 7.05 -16.87
C ILE A 89 3.66 6.42 -18.17
N ALA A 90 4.56 5.93 -19.02
CA ALA A 90 4.18 5.18 -20.21
C ALA A 90 3.49 3.85 -19.85
N HIS A 91 3.94 3.16 -18.78
CA HIS A 91 3.23 2.00 -18.24
C HIS A 91 1.84 2.37 -17.70
N LEU A 92 1.71 3.49 -16.99
CA LEU A 92 0.39 3.97 -16.56
C LEU A 92 -0.53 4.23 -17.76
N ASP A 93 -0.01 4.86 -18.81
CA ASP A 93 -0.77 5.14 -20.03
C ASP A 93 -1.23 3.85 -20.72
N SER A 94 -0.46 2.76 -20.65
CA SER A 94 -0.84 1.47 -21.21
C SER A 94 -2.07 0.84 -20.55
N TYR A 95 -2.42 1.25 -19.32
CA TYR A 95 -3.63 0.78 -18.64
C TYR A 95 -4.91 1.52 -19.06
N GLN A 96 -4.81 2.71 -19.68
CA GLN A 96 -5.98 3.53 -20.03
C GLN A 96 -7.00 2.81 -20.94
N PRO A 97 -6.61 1.96 -21.91
CA PRO A 97 -7.58 1.25 -22.75
C PRO A 97 -8.35 0.15 -22.00
N LEU A 98 -7.93 -0.24 -20.80
CA LEU A 98 -8.57 -1.31 -20.04
C LEU A 98 -9.93 -0.85 -19.49
N ARG A 99 -10.96 -1.70 -19.59
CA ARG A 99 -12.32 -1.39 -19.14
C ARG A 99 -12.38 -1.01 -17.66
N GLY A 100 -11.55 -1.66 -16.84
CA GLY A 100 -11.43 -1.39 -15.40
C GLY A 100 -10.62 -0.14 -15.04
N PHE A 101 -10.02 0.59 -15.99
CA PHE A 101 -9.16 1.75 -15.70
C PHE A 101 -9.85 2.82 -14.84
N LYS A 102 -11.16 2.99 -15.00
CA LYS A 102 -11.98 3.91 -14.18
C LYS A 102 -11.92 3.63 -12.67
N TYR A 103 -11.51 2.43 -12.27
CA TYR A 103 -11.35 2.03 -10.86
C TYR A 103 -9.92 2.25 -10.33
N LEU A 104 -8.95 2.63 -11.17
CA LEU A 104 -7.61 2.94 -10.70
C LEU A 104 -7.65 4.24 -9.88
N VAL A 105 -7.49 4.14 -8.58
CA VAL A 105 -7.55 5.28 -7.64
C VAL A 105 -6.19 5.68 -7.12
N GLY A 106 -5.20 4.79 -7.19
CA GLY A 106 -3.85 5.05 -6.68
C GLY A 106 -2.81 4.08 -7.22
N ILE A 107 -1.57 4.42 -6.90
CA ILE A 107 -0.37 3.65 -7.24
C ILE A 107 0.44 3.41 -5.97
N ARG A 108 1.03 2.23 -5.85
CA ARG A 108 1.96 1.88 -4.79
C ARG A 108 3.20 1.19 -5.35
N ASP A 109 4.37 1.61 -4.91
CA ASP A 109 5.61 0.85 -5.00
C ASP A 109 6.01 0.38 -3.60
N ILE A 110 6.65 -0.78 -3.48
CA ILE A 110 7.02 -1.37 -2.18
C ILE A 110 8.36 -0.75 -1.73
N ALA A 111 8.31 0.51 -1.28
CA ALA A 111 9.52 1.29 -1.00
C ALA A 111 10.39 0.69 0.11
N HIS A 112 9.81 -0.05 1.05
CA HIS A 112 10.58 -0.66 2.14
C HIS A 112 11.41 -1.90 1.73
N ASP A 113 11.25 -2.41 0.51
CA ASP A 113 12.05 -3.53 0.00
C ASP A 113 13.35 -3.06 -0.67
N TYR A 114 13.50 -1.76 -0.93
CA TYR A 114 14.74 -1.22 -1.45
C TYR A 114 15.75 -1.00 -0.32
N GLU A 115 17.00 -1.41 -0.52
CA GLU A 115 18.09 -1.15 0.43
C GLU A 115 18.42 0.34 0.56
N ASP A 116 18.17 1.10 -0.52
CA ASP A 116 18.34 2.56 -0.53
C ASP A 116 17.20 3.24 0.24
N VAL A 117 17.45 3.56 1.51
CA VAL A 117 16.48 4.28 2.36
C VAL A 117 16.09 5.66 1.82
N LYS A 118 16.83 6.19 0.84
CA LYS A 118 16.54 7.46 0.14
C LYS A 118 15.78 7.25 -1.17
N TYR A 119 15.37 6.03 -1.47
CA TYR A 119 14.68 5.67 -2.72
C TYR A 119 13.60 6.68 -3.11
N LEU A 120 12.73 7.05 -2.16
CA LEU A 120 11.62 7.97 -2.39
C LEU A 120 12.06 9.44 -2.63
N SER A 121 13.30 9.80 -2.30
CA SER A 121 13.84 11.15 -2.55
C SER A 121 14.50 11.29 -3.92
N LYS A 122 14.55 10.21 -4.74
CA LYS A 122 15.14 10.28 -6.09
C LYS A 122 14.37 11.28 -6.96
N PRO A 123 15.06 12.11 -7.77
CA PRO A 123 14.40 13.10 -8.62
C PRO A 123 13.35 12.48 -9.57
N GLN A 124 13.61 11.28 -10.09
CA GLN A 124 12.66 10.60 -10.98
C GLN A 124 11.40 10.16 -10.24
N VAL A 125 11.51 9.71 -8.97
CA VAL A 125 10.36 9.40 -8.11
C VAL A 125 9.51 10.65 -7.91
N VAL A 126 10.12 11.77 -7.52
CA VAL A 126 9.41 13.04 -7.32
C VAL A 126 8.66 13.45 -8.58
N LYS A 127 9.33 13.41 -9.75
CA LYS A 127 8.74 13.75 -11.04
C LYS A 127 7.52 12.86 -11.37
N ASN A 128 7.65 11.55 -11.21
CA ASN A 128 6.58 10.61 -11.53
C ASN A 128 5.41 10.74 -10.54
N VAL A 129 5.68 10.93 -9.25
CA VAL A 129 4.62 11.14 -8.24
C VAL A 129 3.88 12.47 -8.43
N GLN A 130 4.56 13.54 -8.86
CA GLN A 130 3.90 14.79 -9.25
C GLN A 130 2.96 14.57 -10.45
N GLU A 131 3.37 13.73 -11.42
CA GLU A 131 2.52 13.36 -12.56
C GLU A 131 1.29 12.57 -12.12
N LEU A 132 1.42 11.60 -11.18
CA LEU A 132 0.27 10.91 -10.60
C LEU A 132 -0.73 11.89 -9.99
N GLY A 133 -0.26 12.86 -9.21
CA GLY A 133 -1.11 13.90 -8.62
C GLY A 133 -1.85 14.74 -9.67
N ARG A 134 -1.18 15.12 -10.77
CA ARG A 134 -1.82 15.84 -11.89
C ARG A 134 -2.93 15.04 -12.57
N ARG A 135 -2.84 13.70 -12.52
CA ARG A 135 -3.86 12.77 -13.05
C ARG A 135 -4.93 12.43 -12.01
N GLY A 136 -4.87 12.98 -10.82
CA GLY A 136 -5.83 12.74 -9.73
C GLY A 136 -5.65 11.40 -9.03
N LEU A 137 -4.51 10.71 -9.24
CA LEU A 137 -4.18 9.46 -8.57
C LEU A 137 -3.49 9.73 -7.22
N VAL A 138 -3.80 8.87 -6.26
CA VAL A 138 -3.15 8.84 -4.95
C VAL A 138 -1.84 8.05 -5.04
N TYR A 139 -0.86 8.40 -4.22
CA TYR A 139 0.34 7.58 -4.05
C TYR A 139 0.38 6.98 -2.64
N ASP A 140 0.33 5.63 -2.56
CA ASP A 140 0.41 4.91 -1.30
C ASP A 140 1.89 4.72 -0.91
N LEU A 141 2.24 5.17 0.29
CA LEU A 141 3.59 5.09 0.86
C LEU A 141 3.71 3.82 1.70
N LEU A 142 4.23 2.73 1.13
CA LEU A 142 4.55 1.52 1.87
C LEU A 142 6.01 1.56 2.31
N THR A 143 6.22 2.01 3.53
CA THR A 143 7.55 2.29 4.12
C THR A 143 7.74 1.57 5.46
N LYS A 144 8.97 1.55 5.93
CA LYS A 144 9.38 1.25 7.30
C LYS A 144 10.09 2.46 7.90
N THR A 145 10.28 2.48 9.21
CA THR A 145 10.92 3.58 9.93
C THR A 145 12.16 4.20 9.24
N PRO A 146 13.13 3.43 8.71
CA PRO A 146 14.29 4.02 8.04
C PRO A 146 13.98 4.81 6.76
N HIS A 147 12.84 4.49 6.10
CA HIS A 147 12.43 5.13 4.84
C HIS A 147 11.56 6.39 5.06
N MET A 148 11.09 6.62 6.29
CA MET A 148 10.12 7.70 6.57
C MET A 148 10.68 9.09 6.26
N ARG A 149 11.99 9.33 6.48
CA ARG A 149 12.58 10.62 6.12
C ARG A 149 12.40 10.93 4.64
N ALA A 150 12.70 9.97 3.78
CA ALA A 150 12.53 10.14 2.34
C ALA A 150 11.04 10.25 1.93
N ALA A 151 10.14 9.56 2.64
CA ALA A 151 8.70 9.70 2.42
C ALA A 151 8.20 11.12 2.77
N ILE A 152 8.63 11.68 3.89
CA ILE A 152 8.28 13.06 4.29
C ILE A 152 8.80 14.07 3.27
N ASP A 153 10.03 13.88 2.79
CA ASP A 153 10.63 14.77 1.79
C ASP A 153 9.85 14.68 0.46
N LEU A 154 9.43 13.49 0.04
CA LEU A 154 8.59 13.30 -1.14
C LEU A 154 7.23 13.99 -0.98
N VAL A 155 6.54 13.82 0.15
CA VAL A 155 5.24 14.45 0.41
C VAL A 155 5.35 15.97 0.31
N LYS A 156 6.40 16.56 0.90
CA LYS A 156 6.69 18.00 0.82
C LYS A 156 7.00 18.47 -0.60
N ALA A 157 7.71 17.65 -1.38
CA ALA A 157 8.07 17.96 -2.77
C ALA A 157 6.87 17.85 -3.74
N CYS A 158 5.78 17.19 -3.33
CA CYS A 158 4.61 16.92 -4.17
C CYS A 158 3.31 17.46 -3.52
N PRO A 159 3.16 18.77 -3.29
CA PRO A 159 2.04 19.34 -2.53
C PRO A 159 0.67 19.14 -3.20
N ASN A 160 0.64 18.91 -4.51
CA ASN A 160 -0.58 18.68 -5.27
C ASN A 160 -0.93 17.19 -5.42
N THR A 161 -0.12 16.28 -4.90
CA THR A 161 -0.38 14.84 -4.87
C THR A 161 -0.96 14.47 -3.50
N LYS A 162 -2.01 13.66 -3.48
CA LYS A 162 -2.52 13.06 -2.26
C LYS A 162 -1.77 11.79 -1.95
N PHE A 163 -1.45 11.60 -0.68
CA PHE A 163 -0.73 10.44 -0.19
C PHE A 163 -1.55 9.66 0.83
N VAL A 164 -1.30 8.36 0.85
CA VAL A 164 -1.76 7.46 1.91
C VAL A 164 -0.55 6.77 2.52
N LEU A 165 -0.31 6.94 3.81
CA LEU A 165 0.72 6.19 4.52
C LEU A 165 0.14 4.82 4.91
N ASP A 166 0.66 3.76 4.33
CA ASP A 166 0.26 2.39 4.67
C ASP A 166 0.80 1.98 6.05
N HIS A 167 -0.09 1.38 6.87
CA HIS A 167 0.27 0.67 8.09
C HIS A 167 1.12 1.48 9.07
N ILE A 168 0.82 2.79 9.20
CA ILE A 168 1.57 3.74 10.05
C ILE A 168 3.09 3.65 9.88
N SER A 169 3.56 3.26 8.67
CA SER A 169 4.98 3.04 8.34
C SER A 169 5.67 1.95 9.18
N LYS A 170 4.92 0.94 9.61
CA LYS A 170 5.47 -0.29 10.22
C LYS A 170 6.50 -0.02 11.33
N PRO A 171 6.08 0.59 12.48
CA PRO A 171 6.97 0.84 13.62
C PRO A 171 7.45 -0.47 14.25
N TYR A 172 8.59 -0.43 14.94
CA TYR A 172 9.20 -1.60 15.57
C TYR A 172 8.50 -2.02 16.88
N ILE A 173 7.21 -2.42 16.79
CA ILE A 173 6.38 -2.75 17.95
C ILE A 173 6.99 -3.86 18.80
N ALA A 174 7.49 -4.95 18.19
CA ALA A 174 8.13 -6.04 18.91
C ALA A 174 9.34 -5.62 19.76
N LYS A 175 9.95 -4.46 19.45
CA LYS A 175 11.10 -3.92 20.16
C LYS A 175 10.72 -2.81 21.15
N ALA A 176 9.44 -2.39 21.16
CA ALA A 176 8.96 -1.20 21.86
C ALA A 176 9.79 0.06 21.53
N ASP A 177 10.30 0.15 20.29
CA ASP A 177 11.16 1.24 19.83
C ASP A 177 10.31 2.31 19.15
N MET A 178 10.19 3.44 19.86
CA MET A 178 9.36 4.57 19.42
C MET A 178 10.12 5.57 18.54
N GLN A 179 11.45 5.60 18.62
CA GLN A 179 12.24 6.59 17.91
C GLN A 179 13.06 5.98 16.77
N PRO A 180 13.23 6.69 15.65
CA PRO A 180 12.72 8.04 15.32
C PRO A 180 11.28 8.05 14.76
N TRP A 181 10.55 6.93 14.78
CA TRP A 181 9.21 6.81 14.19
C TRP A 181 8.23 7.86 14.75
N ALA A 182 8.18 8.07 16.08
CA ALA A 182 7.23 8.99 16.70
C ALA A 182 7.42 10.45 16.24
N ASP A 183 8.66 10.90 16.12
CA ASP A 183 8.94 12.25 15.61
C ASP A 183 8.59 12.38 14.13
N GLN A 184 8.91 11.34 13.35
CA GLN A 184 8.65 11.32 11.91
C GLN A 184 7.17 11.23 11.58
N ILE A 185 6.37 10.43 12.31
CA ILE A 185 4.91 10.37 12.10
C ILE A 185 4.25 11.68 12.49
N THR A 186 4.74 12.34 13.54
CA THR A 186 4.27 13.67 13.96
C THR A 186 4.55 14.72 12.89
N GLU A 187 5.75 14.71 12.30
CA GLU A 187 6.10 15.61 11.20
C GLU A 187 5.20 15.33 9.99
N LEU A 188 5.01 14.07 9.60
CA LEU A 188 4.17 13.69 8.47
C LEU A 188 2.72 14.13 8.70
N ALA A 189 2.19 13.95 9.91
CA ALA A 189 0.82 14.32 10.28
C ALA A 189 0.56 15.84 10.20
N SER A 190 1.60 16.68 10.17
CA SER A 190 1.46 18.12 9.96
C SER A 190 1.23 18.51 8.50
N LEU A 191 1.35 17.60 7.55
CA LEU A 191 1.19 17.83 6.13
C LEU A 191 -0.25 17.55 5.69
N GLU A 192 -0.89 18.49 4.99
CA GLU A 192 -2.32 18.45 4.64
C GLU A 192 -2.66 17.45 3.53
N ASN A 193 -1.65 17.01 2.77
CA ASN A 193 -1.82 16.15 1.60
C ASN A 193 -1.56 14.66 1.88
N VAL A 194 -1.51 14.23 3.15
CA VAL A 194 -1.32 12.84 3.55
C VAL A 194 -2.37 12.40 4.55
N VAL A 195 -2.85 11.18 4.39
CA VAL A 195 -3.68 10.46 5.37
C VAL A 195 -3.02 9.12 5.70
N VAL A 196 -3.44 8.47 6.80
CA VAL A 196 -2.81 7.24 7.29
C VAL A 196 -3.80 6.09 7.39
N LYS A 197 -3.38 4.89 7.00
CA LYS A 197 -4.05 3.63 7.32
C LYS A 197 -3.53 3.12 8.67
N VAL A 198 -4.40 3.12 9.67
CA VAL A 198 -4.11 2.53 10.99
C VAL A 198 -4.38 1.04 10.92
N SER A 199 -3.41 0.29 10.43
CA SER A 199 -3.51 -1.15 10.15
C SER A 199 -2.11 -1.79 10.15
N GLY A 200 -2.01 -3.10 9.97
CA GLY A 200 -0.74 -3.82 9.84
C GLY A 200 0.11 -3.88 11.12
N LEU A 201 -0.44 -3.48 12.28
CA LEU A 201 0.30 -3.44 13.56
C LEU A 201 0.76 -4.83 14.01
N PHE A 202 -0.11 -5.84 13.84
CA PHE A 202 0.20 -7.21 14.25
C PHE A 202 1.37 -7.82 13.48
N THR A 203 1.64 -7.37 12.26
CA THR A 203 2.78 -7.86 11.48
C THR A 203 4.12 -7.40 12.04
N GLU A 204 4.13 -6.33 12.82
CA GLU A 204 5.34 -5.73 13.42
C GLU A 204 5.49 -6.07 14.91
N ALA A 205 4.51 -6.78 15.49
CA ALA A 205 4.53 -7.23 16.89
C ALA A 205 5.31 -8.55 17.05
N ASP A 206 5.56 -8.95 18.31
CA ASP A 206 6.01 -10.31 18.62
C ASP A 206 4.86 -11.30 18.37
N TRP A 207 4.89 -12.04 17.29
CA TRP A 207 3.80 -12.93 16.87
C TRP A 207 3.42 -14.02 17.87
N LYS A 208 4.30 -14.31 18.84
CA LYS A 208 4.06 -15.35 19.85
C LYS A 208 3.60 -14.78 21.19
N ASN A 209 4.03 -13.56 21.52
CA ASN A 209 3.89 -13.04 22.89
C ASN A 209 3.23 -11.65 22.95
N TRP A 210 2.69 -11.12 21.82
CA TRP A 210 2.08 -9.80 21.79
C TRP A 210 0.88 -9.69 22.76
N LYS A 211 0.68 -8.50 23.29
CA LYS A 211 -0.47 -8.10 24.09
C LYS A 211 -1.09 -6.85 23.48
N LYS A 212 -2.38 -6.62 23.73
CA LYS A 212 -3.07 -5.42 23.21
C LYS A 212 -2.39 -4.11 23.67
N GLU A 213 -1.78 -4.14 24.85
CA GLU A 213 -1.10 -3.00 25.45
C GLU A 213 0.14 -2.58 24.65
N ASP A 214 0.76 -3.49 23.90
CA ASP A 214 1.94 -3.21 23.07
C ASP A 214 1.61 -2.27 21.91
N PHE A 215 0.33 -2.18 21.53
CA PHE A 215 -0.12 -1.33 20.44
C PHE A 215 -0.51 0.10 20.86
N TRP A 216 -0.88 0.31 22.13
CA TRP A 216 -1.38 1.62 22.60
C TRP A 216 -0.44 2.79 22.31
N PRO A 217 0.90 2.65 22.47
CA PRO A 217 1.81 3.76 22.18
C PRO A 217 1.82 4.20 20.72
N TYR A 218 1.31 3.36 19.80
CA TYR A 218 1.33 3.59 18.36
C TYR A 218 -0.04 4.01 17.80
N LEU A 219 -1.05 4.15 18.65
CA LEU A 219 -2.42 4.54 18.30
C LEU A 219 -2.78 5.92 18.87
#